data_3257869cb7bfbee9325f17708ed16f6c
#
_entry.id   3257869cb7bfbee9325f17708ed16f6c
#
_cell.length_a   1.000
_cell.length_b   1.000
_cell.length_c   1.000
_cell.angle_alpha   90.00
_cell.angle_beta   90.00
_cell.angle_gamma   90.00
#
_symmetry.space_group_name_H-M   'P 1'
#
loop_
_entity.id
_entity.type
_entity.pdbx_description
1 polymer ?
#
loop_
_entity_poly.entity_id
_entity_poly.type
_entity_poly.pdbx_seq_one_letter_code
_entity_poly.pdbx_strand_id
1 'polypeptide(L)'
;MKPLDDIRILSLEQYGAGPFGSLHLADLGAEIIKIEDPNFKGDVGRYVPPFNEGTDSLFHETFNRGKKSIVLDINSPEGREVFNDLVKKSDVVYSNFRGDVPKKLKITYNDLKSLNKKIVCVSLTGFGMTGPRSSEPGYDYIMQGLTGWMNLTGEPDGPPTKSGLSLVDYSGGLIASIAILAGVHSARKSGEGMDCDLSLYDTALSLLTYPATWWLSKGYEVERSSRSAHPSLVPFQLFKGNDEWFVVGCAKEKFWERLRDLLGDDRLKQEKFSNFSLRFENKEELIVILDEIFSQKNAAIWLELLKEQKIPSGPINS
;
A
#
# COMPACT_ATOMS: atom_id res chain seq x y z
N MET A 1 11.48 -25.12 10.15
CA MET A 1 12.15 -24.33 9.07
C MET A 1 11.14 -23.33 8.55
N LYS A 2 11.46 -22.04 8.58
CA LYS A 2 10.65 -20.99 7.96
C LYS A 2 11.16 -20.72 6.53
N PRO A 3 10.32 -20.19 5.62
CA PRO A 3 10.70 -20.02 4.21
C PRO A 3 11.96 -19.18 3.96
N LEU A 4 12.28 -18.22 4.83
CA LEU A 4 13.39 -17.28 4.67
C LEU A 4 14.41 -17.35 5.81
N ASP A 5 14.52 -18.49 6.52
CA ASP A 5 15.45 -18.65 7.66
C ASP A 5 16.94 -18.64 7.26
N ASP A 6 17.21 -18.63 5.97
CA ASP A 6 18.53 -18.54 5.35
C ASP A 6 18.87 -17.13 4.81
N ILE A 7 18.02 -16.12 5.05
CA ILE A 7 18.22 -14.74 4.58
C ILE A 7 18.47 -13.80 5.77
N ARG A 8 19.54 -13.02 5.68
CA ARG A 8 19.87 -11.96 6.64
C ARG A 8 19.83 -10.60 5.99
N ILE A 9 19.12 -9.65 6.62
CA ILE A 9 18.90 -8.30 6.14
C ILE A 9 19.40 -7.30 7.18
N LEU A 10 20.32 -6.42 6.77
CA LEU A 10 20.68 -5.23 7.53
C LEU A 10 19.71 -4.11 7.14
N SER A 11 18.97 -3.63 8.09
CA SER A 11 17.88 -2.68 7.85
C SER A 11 18.18 -1.34 8.49
N LEU A 12 18.38 -0.31 7.64
CA LEU A 12 18.53 1.08 8.03
C LEU A 12 17.22 1.81 7.72
N GLU A 13 16.17 1.40 8.37
CA GLU A 13 14.81 1.87 8.11
C GLU A 13 14.22 2.58 9.31
N GLN A 14 13.24 3.44 9.04
CA GLN A 14 12.56 4.17 10.11
C GLN A 14 11.10 4.44 9.76
N TYR A 15 10.29 4.76 10.77
CA TYR A 15 8.89 5.15 10.66
C TYR A 15 7.99 4.01 10.20
N GLY A 16 7.26 4.14 9.05
CA GLY A 16 6.23 3.21 8.59
C GLY A 16 6.61 2.36 7.38
N ALA A 17 6.94 2.98 6.25
CA ALA A 17 7.07 2.29 4.95
C ALA A 17 8.11 1.17 4.93
N GLY A 18 9.35 1.49 5.29
CA GLY A 18 10.44 0.51 5.35
C GLY A 18 10.15 -0.59 6.36
N PRO A 19 9.89 -0.23 7.64
CA PRO A 19 9.59 -1.20 8.67
C PRO A 19 8.40 -2.12 8.37
N PHE A 20 7.37 -1.66 7.66
CA PHE A 20 6.26 -2.51 7.22
C PHE A 20 6.72 -3.61 6.25
N GLY A 21 7.58 -3.28 5.30
CA GLY A 21 8.11 -4.27 4.36
C GLY A 21 8.95 -5.34 5.06
N SER A 22 9.96 -4.94 5.82
CA SER A 22 10.85 -5.89 6.50
C SER A 22 10.15 -6.72 7.58
N LEU A 23 9.04 -6.24 8.15
CA LEU A 23 8.19 -7.00 9.06
C LEU A 23 7.68 -8.30 8.44
N HIS A 24 7.18 -8.24 7.20
CA HIS A 24 6.67 -9.43 6.50
C HIS A 24 7.79 -10.45 6.23
N LEU A 25 9.00 -9.97 5.93
CA LEU A 25 10.15 -10.84 5.75
C LEU A 25 10.59 -11.49 7.08
N ALA A 26 10.51 -10.75 8.20
CA ALA A 26 10.77 -11.29 9.54
C ALA A 26 9.74 -12.37 9.92
N ASP A 27 8.46 -12.14 9.65
CA ASP A 27 7.38 -13.12 9.89
C ASP A 27 7.61 -14.43 9.09
N LEU A 28 8.15 -14.31 7.87
CA LEU A 28 8.53 -15.44 7.02
C LEU A 28 9.86 -16.09 7.42
N GLY A 29 10.58 -15.51 8.39
CA GLY A 29 11.78 -16.14 8.98
C GLY A 29 13.10 -15.49 8.68
N ALA A 30 13.15 -14.44 7.85
CA ALA A 30 14.38 -13.71 7.61
C ALA A 30 14.91 -13.08 8.92
N GLU A 31 16.21 -13.13 9.10
CA GLU A 31 16.87 -12.43 10.22
C GLU A 31 17.03 -10.96 9.86
N ILE A 32 16.23 -10.10 10.50
CA ILE A 32 16.35 -8.66 10.33
C ILE A 32 17.18 -8.07 11.46
N ILE A 33 18.27 -7.40 11.11
CA ILE A 33 19.12 -6.64 12.03
C ILE A 33 18.90 -5.15 11.72
N LYS A 34 18.07 -4.50 12.54
CA LYS A 34 17.79 -3.07 12.43
C LYS A 34 18.93 -2.28 13.04
N ILE A 35 19.52 -1.39 12.24
CA ILE A 35 20.60 -0.50 12.63
C ILE A 35 20.00 0.87 12.93
N GLU A 36 20.16 1.32 14.17
CA GLU A 36 19.63 2.58 14.66
C GLU A 36 20.75 3.56 15.00
N ASP A 37 20.67 4.77 14.41
CA ASP A 37 21.69 5.81 14.61
C ASP A 37 21.52 6.46 15.99
N PRO A 38 22.54 6.43 16.88
CA PRO A 38 22.48 7.04 18.20
C PRO A 38 22.34 8.56 18.16
N ASN A 39 22.80 9.21 17.11
CA ASN A 39 22.75 10.67 16.96
C ASN A 39 21.30 11.18 16.80
N PHE A 40 20.40 10.33 16.32
CA PHE A 40 18.97 10.61 16.16
C PHE A 40 18.09 9.88 17.19
N LYS A 41 18.70 9.30 18.25
CA LYS A 41 18.01 8.49 19.26
C LYS A 41 17.26 7.28 18.67
N GLY A 42 17.78 6.71 17.57
CA GLY A 42 17.21 5.56 16.89
C GLY A 42 16.10 5.91 15.90
N ASP A 43 15.16 4.99 15.74
CA ASP A 43 14.02 5.17 14.84
C ASP A 43 13.02 6.19 15.39
N VAL A 44 12.70 7.22 14.61
CA VAL A 44 11.69 8.23 14.96
C VAL A 44 10.32 7.61 15.27
N GLY A 45 10.01 6.43 14.76
CA GLY A 45 8.81 5.66 15.11
C GLY A 45 8.64 5.39 16.60
N ARG A 46 9.75 5.35 17.37
CA ARG A 46 9.74 5.15 18.83
C ARG A 46 9.04 6.27 19.59
N TYR A 47 8.88 7.42 18.99
CA TYR A 47 8.34 8.62 19.63
C TYR A 47 6.98 9.08 19.09
N VAL A 48 6.35 8.30 18.19
CA VAL A 48 5.06 8.66 17.58
C VAL A 48 3.93 8.48 18.60
N PRO A 49 3.17 9.54 18.94
CA PRO A 49 2.04 9.43 19.88
C PRO A 49 0.87 8.64 19.25
N PRO A 50 -0.19 8.27 20.00
CA PRO A 50 -0.51 8.73 21.36
C PRO A 50 -0.15 7.72 22.46
N PHE A 51 0.21 6.48 22.15
CA PHE A 51 0.35 5.40 23.13
C PHE A 51 1.75 4.81 23.16
N ASN A 52 2.26 4.56 24.34
CA ASN A 52 3.55 3.90 24.56
C ASN A 52 3.36 2.57 25.32
N GLU A 53 4.25 1.62 25.03
CA GLU A 53 4.50 0.43 25.84
C GLU A 53 5.94 0.54 26.37
N GLY A 54 6.10 0.74 27.68
CA GLY A 54 7.39 1.07 28.25
C GLY A 54 7.94 2.40 27.72
N THR A 55 9.10 2.37 27.07
CA THR A 55 9.77 3.54 26.50
C THR A 55 9.42 3.78 25.03
N ASP A 56 8.84 2.80 24.37
CA ASP A 56 8.60 2.82 22.92
C ASP A 56 7.13 3.05 22.60
N SER A 57 6.88 3.74 21.49
CA SER A 57 5.54 3.94 20.97
C SER A 57 4.95 2.63 20.46
N LEU A 58 3.64 2.40 20.66
CA LEU A 58 2.93 1.29 20.02
C LEU A 58 2.98 1.37 18.50
N PHE A 59 3.18 2.56 17.93
CA PHE A 59 3.46 2.72 16.51
C PHE A 59 4.72 1.96 16.09
N HIS A 60 5.82 2.12 16.85
CA HIS A 60 7.07 1.41 16.59
C HIS A 60 6.90 -0.11 16.75
N GLU A 61 6.25 -0.55 17.83
CA GLU A 61 6.02 -1.98 18.09
C GLU A 61 5.20 -2.65 16.99
N THR A 62 4.23 -1.94 16.39
CA THR A 62 3.41 -2.44 15.29
C THR A 62 4.25 -2.94 14.11
N PHE A 63 5.36 -2.25 13.80
CA PHE A 63 6.15 -2.51 12.60
C PHE A 63 7.46 -3.28 12.85
N ASN A 64 7.83 -3.53 14.11
CA ASN A 64 9.20 -4.02 14.41
C ASN A 64 9.25 -5.36 15.14
N ARG A 65 8.12 -6.07 15.29
CA ARG A 65 8.12 -7.41 15.89
C ARG A 65 9.05 -8.37 15.11
N GLY A 66 9.73 -9.22 15.84
CA GLY A 66 10.60 -10.25 15.26
C GLY A 66 11.94 -9.74 14.72
N LYS A 67 12.22 -8.44 14.81
CA LYS A 67 13.49 -7.84 14.41
C LYS A 67 14.45 -7.77 15.60
N LYS A 68 15.74 -7.87 15.31
CA LYS A 68 16.82 -7.53 16.25
C LYS A 68 17.21 -6.07 16.01
N SER A 69 17.53 -5.33 17.07
CA SER A 69 18.02 -3.96 16.94
C SER A 69 19.43 -3.82 17.53
N ILE A 70 20.25 -3.02 16.85
CA ILE A 70 21.55 -2.57 17.34
C ILE A 70 21.66 -1.05 17.15
N VAL A 71 22.28 -0.40 18.13
CA VAL A 71 22.63 1.03 18.03
C VAL A 71 24.03 1.13 17.45
N LEU A 72 24.16 1.80 16.30
CA LEU A 72 25.42 1.87 15.58
C LEU A 72 25.52 3.16 14.75
N ASP A 73 26.51 4.00 15.03
CA ASP A 73 26.85 5.13 14.16
C ASP A 73 27.77 4.66 13.02
N ILE A 74 27.17 4.38 11.86
CA ILE A 74 27.91 3.95 10.67
C ILE A 74 28.77 5.04 10.02
N ASN A 75 28.73 6.27 10.51
CA ASN A 75 29.59 7.36 10.05
C ASN A 75 30.90 7.44 10.88
N SER A 76 30.91 6.86 12.08
CA SER A 76 32.15 6.72 12.86
C SER A 76 33.05 5.64 12.25
N PRO A 77 34.39 5.74 12.37
CA PRO A 77 35.30 4.70 11.88
C PRO A 77 35.01 3.30 12.48
N GLU A 78 34.80 3.24 13.76
CA GLU A 78 34.54 2.00 14.50
C GLU A 78 33.16 1.40 14.11
N GLY A 79 32.15 2.25 14.03
CA GLY A 79 30.82 1.80 13.61
C GLY A 79 30.81 1.33 12.16
N ARG A 80 31.58 1.98 11.29
CA ARG A 80 31.77 1.53 9.89
C ARG A 80 32.44 0.16 9.81
N GLU A 81 33.42 -0.12 10.63
CA GLU A 81 34.07 -1.42 10.68
C GLU A 81 33.07 -2.52 11.06
N VAL A 82 32.30 -2.30 12.13
CA VAL A 82 31.24 -3.23 12.55
C VAL A 82 30.19 -3.42 11.44
N PHE A 83 29.74 -2.33 10.80
CA PHE A 83 28.80 -2.41 9.68
C PHE A 83 29.36 -3.24 8.52
N ASN A 84 30.62 -3.03 8.15
CA ASN A 84 31.28 -3.77 7.08
C ASN A 84 31.37 -5.27 7.40
N ASP A 85 31.64 -5.63 8.65
CA ASP A 85 31.68 -7.04 9.09
C ASP A 85 30.28 -7.69 9.04
N LEU A 86 29.24 -6.94 9.35
CA LEU A 86 27.87 -7.40 9.19
C LEU A 86 27.50 -7.60 7.71
N VAL A 87 27.90 -6.67 6.82
CA VAL A 87 27.68 -6.78 5.35
C VAL A 87 28.29 -8.06 4.78
N LYS A 88 29.48 -8.45 5.22
CA LYS A 88 30.14 -9.71 4.78
C LYS A 88 29.30 -10.96 5.07
N LYS A 89 28.39 -10.88 6.04
CA LYS A 89 27.57 -12.01 6.53
C LYS A 89 26.10 -11.86 6.21
N SER A 90 25.71 -10.89 5.38
CA SER A 90 24.32 -10.57 5.08
C SER A 90 24.02 -10.68 3.60
N ASP A 91 22.77 -10.94 3.26
CA ASP A 91 22.29 -11.00 1.88
C ASP A 91 21.84 -9.64 1.37
N VAL A 92 21.34 -8.79 2.27
CA VAL A 92 20.67 -7.51 1.90
C VAL A 92 21.09 -6.39 2.82
N VAL A 93 21.24 -5.18 2.24
CA VAL A 93 21.19 -3.89 2.94
C VAL A 93 19.95 -3.16 2.46
N TYR A 94 19.04 -2.88 3.38
CA TYR A 94 17.76 -2.22 3.09
C TYR A 94 17.65 -0.87 3.79
N SER A 95 17.17 0.14 3.09
CA SER A 95 16.94 1.48 3.67
C SER A 95 15.68 2.13 3.11
N ASN A 96 15.06 3.03 3.90
CA ASN A 96 13.97 3.89 3.44
C ASN A 96 14.25 5.37 3.66
N PHE A 97 15.47 5.77 3.38
CA PHE A 97 15.90 7.16 3.43
C PHE A 97 15.54 7.93 2.16
N ARG A 98 15.74 9.22 2.20
CA ARG A 98 15.73 10.11 1.02
C ARG A 98 16.77 9.65 -0.01
N GLY A 99 16.51 9.84 -1.30
CA GLY A 99 17.27 9.23 -2.38
C GLY A 99 18.76 9.61 -2.47
N ASP A 100 19.14 10.77 -1.92
CA ASP A 100 20.53 11.20 -1.85
C ASP A 100 21.35 10.56 -0.70
N VAL A 101 20.64 9.96 0.30
CA VAL A 101 21.27 9.47 1.53
C VAL A 101 22.05 8.16 1.34
N PRO A 102 21.58 7.15 0.59
CA PRO A 102 22.31 5.89 0.44
C PRO A 102 23.74 6.06 -0.08
N LYS A 103 23.95 6.97 -1.04
CA LYS A 103 25.29 7.31 -1.55
C LYS A 103 26.15 8.01 -0.49
N LYS A 104 25.56 8.92 0.28
CA LYS A 104 26.27 9.61 1.37
C LYS A 104 26.72 8.66 2.46
N LEU A 105 25.86 7.70 2.81
CA LEU A 105 26.17 6.66 3.80
C LEU A 105 27.03 5.53 3.23
N LYS A 106 27.36 5.54 1.93
CA LYS A 106 28.14 4.48 1.26
C LYS A 106 27.53 3.08 1.51
N ILE A 107 26.23 2.94 1.23
CA ILE A 107 25.48 1.71 1.39
C ILE A 107 24.87 1.21 0.07
N THR A 108 25.39 1.68 -1.07
CA THR A 108 25.01 1.19 -2.40
C THR A 108 25.80 -0.07 -2.76
N TYR A 109 25.33 -0.80 -3.75
CA TYR A 109 26.05 -1.99 -4.25
C TYR A 109 27.48 -1.67 -4.65
N ASN A 110 27.71 -0.54 -5.34
CA ASN A 110 29.05 -0.14 -5.73
C ASN A 110 30.00 0.09 -4.55
N ASP A 111 29.48 0.55 -3.41
CA ASP A 111 30.25 0.77 -2.19
C ASP A 111 30.57 -0.54 -1.48
N LEU A 112 29.66 -1.53 -1.55
CA LEU A 112 29.69 -2.73 -0.70
C LEU A 112 30.15 -4.01 -1.43
N LYS A 113 30.17 -4.03 -2.76
CA LYS A 113 30.50 -5.22 -3.57
C LYS A 113 31.90 -5.79 -3.31
N SER A 114 32.84 -4.98 -2.86
CA SER A 114 34.19 -5.42 -2.47
C SER A 114 34.18 -6.22 -1.16
N LEU A 115 33.20 -5.99 -0.29
CA LEU A 115 33.01 -6.72 0.97
C LEU A 115 32.20 -7.99 0.76
N ASN A 116 31.15 -7.89 -0.07
CA ASN A 116 30.28 -9.00 -0.39
C ASN A 116 29.74 -8.84 -1.83
N LYS A 117 30.28 -9.64 -2.75
CA LYS A 117 29.92 -9.57 -4.17
C LYS A 117 28.43 -9.85 -4.44
N LYS A 118 27.75 -10.58 -3.55
CA LYS A 118 26.34 -10.96 -3.70
C LYS A 118 25.38 -10.03 -2.95
N ILE A 119 25.88 -8.98 -2.30
CA ILE A 119 25.02 -8.09 -1.51
C ILE A 119 23.98 -7.40 -2.39
N VAL A 120 22.73 -7.40 -1.96
CA VAL A 120 21.63 -6.68 -2.61
C VAL A 120 21.34 -5.43 -1.80
N CYS A 121 21.42 -4.26 -2.42
CA CYS A 121 21.15 -2.98 -1.77
C CYS A 121 19.80 -2.45 -2.24
N VAL A 122 18.83 -2.39 -1.34
CA VAL A 122 17.46 -1.95 -1.66
C VAL A 122 17.17 -0.62 -0.98
N SER A 123 16.81 0.38 -1.78
CA SER A 123 16.48 1.73 -1.29
C SER A 123 15.03 2.05 -1.65
N LEU A 124 14.15 2.14 -0.64
CA LEU A 124 12.80 2.66 -0.78
C LEU A 124 12.80 4.15 -0.44
N THR A 125 12.66 5.00 -1.42
CA THR A 125 12.82 6.45 -1.28
C THR A 125 11.51 7.18 -1.56
N GLY A 126 11.49 8.50 -1.39
CA GLY A 126 10.33 9.30 -1.81
C GLY A 126 10.19 9.37 -3.34
N PHE A 127 11.30 9.70 -4.04
CA PHE A 127 11.29 10.02 -5.47
C PHE A 127 12.37 9.29 -6.30
N GLY A 128 12.98 8.25 -5.76
CA GLY A 128 14.13 7.57 -6.39
C GLY A 128 15.48 8.16 -5.99
N MET A 129 16.55 7.41 -6.24
CA MET A 129 17.95 7.83 -5.97
C MET A 129 18.51 8.74 -7.07
N THR A 130 17.77 8.92 -8.15
CA THR A 130 18.15 9.74 -9.32
C THR A 130 17.07 10.76 -9.66
N GLY A 131 17.36 11.67 -10.60
CA GLY A 131 16.41 12.69 -11.01
C GLY A 131 16.38 13.93 -10.11
N PRO A 132 15.63 14.97 -10.52
CA PRO A 132 15.67 16.30 -9.91
C PRO A 132 15.11 16.35 -8.48
N ARG A 133 14.26 15.40 -8.10
CA ARG A 133 13.59 15.35 -6.80
C ARG A 133 14.21 14.33 -5.83
N SER A 134 15.35 13.71 -6.17
CA SER A 134 15.98 12.67 -5.35
C SER A 134 16.36 13.12 -3.93
N SER A 135 16.64 14.41 -3.74
CA SER A 135 16.96 15.00 -2.44
C SER A 135 15.74 15.55 -1.68
N GLU A 136 14.52 15.41 -2.20
CA GLU A 136 13.31 15.85 -1.53
C GLU A 136 12.78 14.77 -0.57
N PRO A 137 12.27 15.18 0.61
CA PRO A 137 11.59 14.25 1.51
C PRO A 137 10.26 13.81 0.91
N GLY A 138 9.94 12.53 1.08
CA GLY A 138 8.68 11.94 0.63
C GLY A 138 7.98 11.21 1.77
N TYR A 139 6.67 11.42 1.87
CA TYR A 139 5.79 10.74 2.81
C TYR A 139 4.51 10.32 2.10
N ASP A 140 3.86 9.27 2.59
CA ASP A 140 2.58 8.77 2.07
C ASP A 140 1.60 9.90 1.71
N TYR A 141 1.34 10.80 2.64
CA TYR A 141 0.39 11.90 2.48
C TYR A 141 0.71 12.78 1.26
N ILE A 142 2.00 13.09 1.09
CA ILE A 142 2.47 13.91 -0.04
C ILE A 142 2.31 13.14 -1.36
N MET A 143 2.63 11.85 -1.36
CA MET A 143 2.51 11.01 -2.56
C MET A 143 1.07 10.83 -3.00
N GLN A 144 0.13 10.61 -2.06
CA GLN A 144 -1.30 10.55 -2.39
C GLN A 144 -1.81 11.85 -3.05
N GLY A 145 -1.32 13.01 -2.60
CA GLY A 145 -1.64 14.30 -3.23
C GLY A 145 -1.04 14.44 -4.62
N LEU A 146 0.27 14.20 -4.75
CA LEU A 146 1.01 14.40 -6.01
C LEU A 146 0.57 13.46 -7.14
N THR A 147 0.14 12.25 -6.81
CA THR A 147 -0.26 11.24 -7.80
C THR A 147 -1.76 11.20 -8.09
N GLY A 148 -2.53 12.10 -7.49
CA GLY A 148 -3.96 12.22 -7.79
C GLY A 148 -4.90 11.35 -6.95
N TRP A 149 -4.39 10.50 -6.04
CA TRP A 149 -5.24 9.65 -5.20
C TRP A 149 -6.28 10.44 -4.39
N MET A 150 -5.86 11.61 -3.84
CA MET A 150 -6.78 12.45 -3.07
C MET A 150 -7.89 13.05 -3.93
N ASN A 151 -7.67 13.16 -5.25
CA ASN A 151 -8.70 13.61 -6.17
C ASN A 151 -9.67 12.50 -6.59
N LEU A 152 -9.32 11.24 -6.33
CA LEU A 152 -10.18 10.08 -6.58
C LEU A 152 -10.99 9.67 -5.34
N THR A 153 -10.64 10.17 -4.16
CA THR A 153 -11.20 9.74 -2.88
C THR A 153 -12.12 10.81 -2.27
N GLY A 154 -13.24 10.37 -1.73
CA GLY A 154 -14.23 11.23 -1.06
C GLY A 154 -15.45 11.55 -1.92
N GLU A 155 -16.40 12.30 -1.35
CA GLU A 155 -17.60 12.77 -2.08
C GLU A 155 -17.23 13.87 -3.09
N PRO A 156 -17.96 14.00 -4.21
CA PRO A 156 -17.66 14.97 -5.29
C PRO A 156 -17.47 16.39 -4.81
N ASP A 157 -18.37 16.87 -3.95
CA ASP A 157 -18.38 18.24 -3.44
C ASP A 157 -17.50 18.46 -2.19
N GLY A 158 -16.82 17.38 -1.73
CA GLY A 158 -15.93 17.45 -0.59
C GLY A 158 -14.51 17.90 -0.95
N PRO A 159 -13.65 18.23 0.04
CA PRO A 159 -12.24 18.50 -0.21
C PRO A 159 -11.52 17.25 -0.69
N PRO A 160 -10.33 17.40 -1.34
CA PRO A 160 -9.44 16.25 -1.61
C PRO A 160 -9.18 15.46 -0.34
N THR A 161 -9.40 14.15 -0.40
CA THR A 161 -9.40 13.28 0.78
C THR A 161 -8.37 12.17 0.65
N LYS A 162 -7.48 12.03 1.63
CA LYS A 162 -6.55 10.89 1.66
C LYS A 162 -7.27 9.61 2.10
N SER A 163 -6.72 8.47 1.75
CA SER A 163 -7.15 7.19 2.36
C SER A 163 -6.96 7.22 3.89
N GLY A 164 -7.79 6.51 4.63
CA GLY A 164 -7.69 6.43 6.10
C GLY A 164 -6.35 5.85 6.59
N LEU A 165 -5.72 5.01 5.78
CA LEU A 165 -4.44 4.36 6.05
C LEU A 165 -3.32 4.96 5.18
N SER A 166 -2.05 4.71 5.55
CA SER A 166 -0.87 5.07 4.76
C SER A 166 -0.64 4.03 3.65
N LEU A 167 -1.56 3.95 2.68
CA LEU A 167 -1.56 2.89 1.68
C LEU A 167 -0.36 2.94 0.73
N VAL A 168 0.18 4.12 0.44
CA VAL A 168 1.39 4.26 -0.39
C VAL A 168 2.61 3.73 0.35
N ASP A 169 2.75 4.06 1.64
CA ASP A 169 3.82 3.54 2.49
C ASP A 169 3.77 2.01 2.58
N TYR A 170 2.60 1.46 2.89
CA TYR A 170 2.44 0.00 3.02
C TYR A 170 2.68 -0.73 1.70
N SER A 171 2.16 -0.20 0.62
CA SER A 171 2.41 -0.77 -0.72
C SER A 171 3.88 -0.66 -1.13
N GLY A 172 4.52 0.48 -0.85
CA GLY A 172 5.95 0.66 -1.05
C GLY A 172 6.79 -0.35 -0.27
N GLY A 173 6.43 -0.58 0.99
CA GLY A 173 7.05 -1.61 1.82
C GLY A 173 6.91 -3.02 1.23
N LEU A 174 5.72 -3.38 0.73
CA LEU A 174 5.50 -4.68 0.07
C LEU A 174 6.30 -4.81 -1.24
N ILE A 175 6.34 -3.74 -2.04
CA ILE A 175 7.17 -3.72 -3.27
C ILE A 175 8.64 -3.85 -2.94
N ALA A 176 9.12 -3.22 -1.85
CA ALA A 176 10.48 -3.39 -1.37
C ALA A 176 10.76 -4.84 -0.96
N SER A 177 9.81 -5.50 -0.29
CA SER A 177 9.94 -6.93 0.05
C SER A 177 10.05 -7.82 -1.20
N ILE A 178 9.26 -7.53 -2.24
CA ILE A 178 9.34 -8.23 -3.53
C ILE A 178 10.72 -8.00 -4.17
N ALA A 179 11.21 -6.76 -4.17
CA ALA A 179 12.51 -6.41 -4.73
C ALA A 179 13.68 -7.09 -3.96
N ILE A 180 13.60 -7.17 -2.63
CA ILE A 180 14.53 -7.91 -1.79
C ILE A 180 14.58 -9.38 -2.22
N LEU A 181 13.43 -10.04 -2.30
CA LEU A 181 13.37 -11.46 -2.67
C LEU A 181 13.87 -11.72 -4.10
N ALA A 182 13.46 -10.88 -5.05
CA ALA A 182 13.92 -10.96 -6.44
C ALA A 182 15.43 -10.71 -6.57
N GLY A 183 15.95 -9.71 -5.85
CA GLY A 183 17.37 -9.40 -5.80
C GLY A 183 18.21 -10.55 -5.21
N VAL A 184 17.79 -11.11 -4.07
CA VAL A 184 18.46 -12.27 -3.44
C VAL A 184 18.42 -13.48 -4.37
N HIS A 185 17.27 -13.78 -5.00
CA HIS A 185 17.17 -14.85 -5.99
C HIS A 185 18.17 -14.64 -7.15
N SER A 186 18.20 -13.44 -7.71
CA SER A 186 19.13 -13.09 -8.80
C SER A 186 20.60 -13.21 -8.36
N ALA A 187 20.95 -12.67 -7.19
CA ALA A 187 22.31 -12.70 -6.67
C ALA A 187 22.80 -14.14 -6.38
N ARG A 188 21.91 -15.00 -5.88
CA ARG A 188 22.23 -16.44 -5.67
C ARG A 188 22.49 -17.16 -7.00
N LYS A 189 21.73 -16.81 -8.06
CA LYS A 189 21.85 -17.43 -9.38
C LYS A 189 23.07 -16.91 -10.17
N SER A 190 23.30 -15.60 -10.16
CA SER A 190 24.39 -14.95 -10.95
C SER A 190 25.74 -14.95 -10.24
N GLY A 191 25.74 -15.00 -8.92
CA GLY A 191 26.91 -14.74 -8.08
C GLY A 191 27.21 -13.24 -7.87
N GLU A 192 26.35 -12.35 -8.33
CA GLU A 192 26.49 -10.89 -8.24
C GLU A 192 25.24 -10.24 -7.69
N GLY A 193 25.40 -9.31 -6.74
CA GLY A 193 24.34 -8.48 -6.19
C GLY A 193 24.00 -7.29 -7.07
N MET A 194 23.17 -6.40 -6.54
CA MET A 194 22.69 -5.22 -7.29
C MET A 194 22.15 -4.13 -6.38
N ASP A 195 21.95 -2.93 -6.92
CA ASP A 195 21.07 -1.92 -6.36
C ASP A 195 19.63 -2.12 -6.87
N CYS A 196 18.66 -1.99 -5.97
CA CYS A 196 17.23 -1.87 -6.29
C CYS A 196 16.76 -0.49 -5.81
N ASP A 197 16.51 0.41 -6.76
CA ASP A 197 16.02 1.77 -6.49
C ASP A 197 14.50 1.81 -6.64
N LEU A 198 13.80 2.06 -5.56
CA LEU A 198 12.34 2.10 -5.47
C LEU A 198 11.89 3.45 -4.94
N SER A 199 10.73 3.92 -5.41
CA SER A 199 10.15 5.14 -4.87
C SER A 199 8.70 4.99 -4.46
N LEU A 200 8.29 5.75 -3.44
CA LEU A 200 6.89 5.87 -3.07
C LEU A 200 6.08 6.52 -4.19
N TYR A 201 6.70 7.45 -4.93
CA TYR A 201 6.05 8.13 -6.06
C TYR A 201 5.68 7.14 -7.18
N ASP A 202 6.64 6.32 -7.65
CA ASP A 202 6.39 5.32 -8.69
C ASP A 202 5.42 4.23 -8.19
N THR A 203 5.54 3.85 -6.92
CA THR A 203 4.57 2.95 -6.27
C THR A 203 3.16 3.50 -6.37
N ALA A 204 2.94 4.74 -5.98
CA ALA A 204 1.63 5.38 -6.01
C ALA A 204 1.08 5.51 -7.45
N LEU A 205 1.93 5.87 -8.42
CA LEU A 205 1.54 5.91 -9.83
C LEU A 205 1.15 4.53 -10.37
N SER A 206 1.92 3.49 -10.05
CA SER A 206 1.64 2.13 -10.52
C SER A 206 0.31 1.59 -10.00
N LEU A 207 -0.08 1.99 -8.79
CA LEU A 207 -1.33 1.59 -8.15
C LEU A 207 -2.57 2.32 -8.68
N LEU A 208 -2.42 3.37 -9.48
CA LEU A 208 -3.55 3.98 -10.20
C LEU A 208 -4.16 3.03 -11.23
N THR A 209 -3.40 2.04 -11.71
CA THR A 209 -3.88 0.95 -12.57
C THR A 209 -4.75 1.43 -13.76
N TYR A 210 -6.05 1.04 -13.82
CA TYR A 210 -6.96 1.39 -14.93
C TYR A 210 -7.32 2.89 -15.00
N PRO A 211 -7.47 3.67 -13.92
CA PRO A 211 -7.61 5.12 -14.02
C PRO A 211 -6.47 5.79 -14.80
N ALA A 212 -5.22 5.43 -14.51
CA ALA A 212 -4.08 5.93 -15.29
C ALA A 212 -4.10 5.44 -16.73
N THR A 213 -4.46 4.17 -16.97
CA THR A 213 -4.57 3.61 -18.31
C THR A 213 -5.64 4.33 -19.15
N TRP A 214 -6.79 4.64 -18.56
CA TRP A 214 -7.86 5.35 -19.28
C TRP A 214 -7.45 6.78 -19.64
N TRP A 215 -6.81 7.48 -18.72
CA TRP A 215 -6.31 8.82 -19.00
C TRP A 215 -5.22 8.81 -20.08
N LEU A 216 -4.21 7.96 -19.96
CA LEU A 216 -3.10 7.87 -20.92
C LEU A 216 -3.55 7.40 -22.32
N SER A 217 -4.58 6.55 -22.40
CA SER A 217 -5.02 5.94 -23.66
C SER A 217 -6.14 6.72 -24.34
N LYS A 218 -6.98 7.41 -23.59
CA LYS A 218 -8.23 8.03 -24.07
C LYS A 218 -8.42 9.48 -23.61
N GLY A 219 -7.54 10.00 -22.76
CA GLY A 219 -7.74 11.31 -22.11
C GLY A 219 -8.93 11.33 -21.15
N TYR A 220 -9.42 10.14 -20.72
CA TYR A 220 -10.55 10.05 -19.81
C TYR A 220 -10.09 10.25 -18.37
N GLU A 221 -10.53 11.34 -17.76
CA GLU A 221 -10.27 11.64 -16.36
C GLU A 221 -11.36 11.01 -15.49
N VAL A 222 -10.94 10.22 -14.50
CA VAL A 222 -11.85 9.65 -13.51
C VAL A 222 -12.13 10.69 -12.44
N GLU A 223 -13.38 11.05 -12.27
CA GLU A 223 -13.85 11.95 -11.23
C GLU A 223 -14.26 11.18 -9.98
N ARG A 224 -14.31 11.89 -8.83
CA ARG A 224 -14.88 11.33 -7.61
C ARG A 224 -16.34 10.97 -7.83
N SER A 225 -16.72 9.80 -7.36
CA SER A 225 -18.09 9.31 -7.43
C SER A 225 -18.73 9.33 -6.05
N SER A 226 -19.99 9.78 -5.96
CA SER A 226 -20.76 9.74 -4.71
C SER A 226 -20.80 8.34 -4.13
N ARG A 227 -20.82 8.26 -2.80
CA ARG A 227 -21.04 7.01 -2.07
C ARG A 227 -20.02 5.93 -2.41
N SER A 228 -18.76 6.33 -2.61
CA SER A 228 -17.68 5.42 -2.95
C SER A 228 -17.98 4.52 -4.16
N ALA A 229 -18.70 5.02 -5.15
CA ALA A 229 -19.08 4.23 -6.31
C ALA A 229 -17.86 3.88 -7.18
N HIS A 230 -17.86 2.66 -7.73
CA HIS A 230 -16.88 2.24 -8.71
C HIS A 230 -17.01 3.09 -9.98
N PRO A 231 -15.91 3.56 -10.59
CA PRO A 231 -15.96 4.50 -11.70
C PRO A 231 -16.58 3.95 -13.00
N SER A 232 -16.84 2.64 -13.10
CA SER A 232 -17.41 2.03 -14.32
C SER A 232 -18.41 0.89 -14.10
N LEU A 233 -18.51 0.34 -12.89
CA LEU A 233 -19.44 -0.76 -12.59
C LEU A 233 -20.63 -0.27 -11.79
N VAL A 234 -21.85 -0.60 -12.24
CA VAL A 234 -23.09 -0.14 -11.60
C VAL A 234 -24.08 -1.31 -11.50
N PRO A 235 -24.67 -1.57 -10.31
CA PRO A 235 -24.33 -0.98 -9.02
C PRO A 235 -23.07 -1.60 -8.40
N PHE A 236 -22.17 -0.76 -7.91
CA PHE A 236 -21.02 -1.16 -7.11
C PHE A 236 -20.62 0.02 -6.21
N GLN A 237 -21.29 0.15 -5.06
CA GLN A 237 -21.18 1.32 -4.19
C GLN A 237 -21.82 1.11 -2.82
N LEU A 238 -21.85 2.18 -2.02
CA LEU A 238 -22.61 2.25 -0.80
C LEU A 238 -24.09 2.52 -1.09
N PHE A 239 -24.96 1.83 -0.35
CA PHE A 239 -26.38 2.10 -0.23
C PHE A 239 -26.77 2.28 1.24
N LYS A 240 -27.86 2.98 1.49
CA LYS A 240 -28.38 3.19 2.84
C LYS A 240 -29.70 2.44 3.01
N GLY A 241 -29.74 1.59 4.03
CA GLY A 241 -31.01 1.10 4.57
C GLY A 241 -31.77 2.26 5.23
N ASN A 242 -32.90 1.97 5.86
CA ASN A 242 -33.59 2.99 6.65
C ASN A 242 -32.81 3.41 7.91
N ASP A 243 -31.75 2.68 8.25
CA ASP A 243 -30.88 2.87 9.42
C ASP A 243 -29.43 3.16 9.05
N GLU A 244 -28.71 2.20 8.47
CA GLU A 244 -27.27 2.20 8.30
C GLU A 244 -26.83 2.02 6.84
N TRP A 245 -25.54 2.30 6.58
CA TRP A 245 -24.91 2.10 5.29
C TRP A 245 -24.41 0.66 5.12
N PHE A 246 -24.45 0.16 3.89
CA PHE A 246 -23.90 -1.13 3.50
C PHE A 246 -23.39 -1.09 2.06
N VAL A 247 -22.52 -2.04 1.68
CA VAL A 247 -21.95 -2.14 0.34
C VAL A 247 -22.69 -3.17 -0.48
N VAL A 248 -22.96 -2.87 -1.75
CA VAL A 248 -23.40 -3.84 -2.77
C VAL A 248 -22.48 -3.75 -3.98
N GLY A 249 -22.02 -4.91 -4.50
CA GLY A 249 -21.10 -4.95 -5.64
C GLY A 249 -21.53 -5.95 -6.72
N CYS A 250 -22.14 -5.48 -7.81
CA CYS A 250 -22.52 -6.30 -8.95
C CYS A 250 -21.41 -6.28 -10.04
N ALA A 251 -20.25 -6.87 -9.73
CA ALA A 251 -19.11 -6.93 -10.65
C ALA A 251 -19.23 -8.00 -11.77
N LYS A 252 -20.38 -8.65 -11.89
CA LYS A 252 -20.71 -9.61 -12.98
C LYS A 252 -22.19 -9.50 -13.27
N GLU A 253 -22.59 -9.75 -14.54
CA GLU A 253 -24.00 -9.68 -14.97
C GLU A 253 -24.90 -10.58 -14.11
N LYS A 254 -24.49 -11.79 -13.80
CA LYS A 254 -25.25 -12.71 -12.93
C LYS A 254 -25.55 -12.16 -11.53
N PHE A 255 -24.77 -11.21 -11.02
CA PHE A 255 -25.05 -10.58 -9.73
C PHE A 255 -26.12 -9.49 -9.87
N TRP A 256 -26.10 -8.77 -10.99
CA TRP A 256 -27.16 -7.85 -11.34
C TRP A 256 -28.50 -8.57 -11.56
N GLU A 257 -28.52 -9.65 -12.33
CA GLU A 257 -29.72 -10.47 -12.55
C GLU A 257 -30.34 -10.93 -11.26
N ARG A 258 -29.53 -11.48 -10.34
CA ARG A 258 -29.98 -11.91 -9.01
C ARG A 258 -30.49 -10.76 -8.15
N LEU A 259 -29.81 -9.60 -8.20
CA LEU A 259 -30.24 -8.42 -7.47
C LEU A 259 -31.58 -7.93 -8.00
N ARG A 260 -31.73 -7.77 -9.30
CA ARG A 260 -32.96 -7.39 -9.95
C ARG A 260 -34.12 -8.32 -9.58
N ASP A 261 -33.89 -9.62 -9.63
CA ASP A 261 -34.91 -10.64 -9.34
C ASP A 261 -35.27 -10.65 -7.84
N LEU A 262 -34.29 -10.47 -6.95
CA LEU A 262 -34.51 -10.33 -5.50
C LEU A 262 -35.36 -9.09 -5.17
N LEU A 263 -35.05 -7.96 -5.78
CA LEU A 263 -35.76 -6.71 -5.53
C LEU A 263 -37.17 -6.68 -6.11
N GLY A 264 -37.41 -7.42 -7.21
CA GLY A 264 -38.73 -7.63 -7.80
C GLY A 264 -39.43 -6.39 -8.35
N ASP A 265 -38.71 -5.28 -8.54
CA ASP A 265 -39.25 -4.03 -9.07
C ASP A 265 -39.19 -4.02 -10.60
N ASP A 266 -40.34 -3.80 -11.27
CA ASP A 266 -40.41 -3.83 -12.73
C ASP A 266 -39.61 -2.72 -13.42
N ARG A 267 -39.33 -1.61 -12.72
CA ARG A 267 -38.47 -0.55 -13.24
C ARG A 267 -37.05 -1.03 -13.54
N LEU A 268 -36.56 -2.05 -12.80
CA LEU A 268 -35.23 -2.64 -12.98
C LEU A 268 -35.14 -3.60 -14.18
N LYS A 269 -36.28 -4.01 -14.76
CA LYS A 269 -36.33 -4.93 -15.92
C LYS A 269 -36.24 -4.22 -17.27
N GLN A 270 -36.14 -2.91 -17.27
CA GLN A 270 -36.05 -2.12 -18.52
C GLN A 270 -34.75 -2.44 -19.28
N GLU A 271 -34.81 -2.41 -20.62
CA GLU A 271 -33.67 -2.69 -21.51
C GLU A 271 -32.43 -1.86 -21.19
N LYS A 272 -32.60 -0.59 -20.80
CA LYS A 272 -31.52 0.30 -20.41
C LYS A 272 -30.69 -0.13 -19.19
N PHE A 273 -31.11 -1.20 -18.50
CA PHE A 273 -30.37 -1.78 -17.38
C PHE A 273 -29.92 -3.21 -17.66
N SER A 274 -30.02 -3.70 -18.89
CA SER A 274 -29.80 -5.11 -19.24
C SER A 274 -28.34 -5.54 -19.22
N ASN A 275 -27.37 -4.63 -19.39
CA ASN A 275 -25.94 -4.93 -19.40
C ASN A 275 -25.09 -3.82 -18.76
N PHE A 276 -23.78 -4.07 -18.57
CA PHE A 276 -22.87 -3.12 -17.94
C PHE A 276 -22.86 -1.74 -18.57
N SER A 277 -22.75 -1.67 -19.91
CA SER A 277 -22.66 -0.40 -20.62
C SER A 277 -23.93 0.43 -20.45
N LEU A 278 -25.08 -0.20 -20.66
CA LEU A 278 -26.37 0.48 -20.50
C LEU A 278 -26.65 0.92 -19.07
N ARG A 279 -26.26 0.10 -18.06
CA ARG A 279 -26.35 0.52 -16.66
C ARG A 279 -25.42 1.69 -16.34
N PHE A 280 -24.23 1.71 -16.89
CA PHE A 280 -23.30 2.81 -16.70
C PHE A 280 -23.83 4.11 -17.33
N GLU A 281 -24.37 4.05 -18.54
CA GLU A 281 -24.98 5.18 -19.23
C GLU A 281 -26.22 5.74 -18.50
N ASN A 282 -26.97 4.87 -17.82
CA ASN A 282 -28.20 5.22 -17.09
C ASN A 282 -28.03 5.14 -15.57
N LYS A 283 -26.77 5.31 -15.06
CA LYS A 283 -26.44 5.09 -13.67
C LYS A 283 -27.23 5.94 -12.69
N GLU A 284 -27.44 7.21 -13.01
CA GLU A 284 -28.12 8.15 -12.10
C GLU A 284 -29.55 7.70 -11.81
N GLU A 285 -30.31 7.36 -12.86
CA GLU A 285 -31.66 6.86 -12.69
C GLU A 285 -31.70 5.52 -11.95
N LEU A 286 -30.80 4.60 -12.31
CA LEU A 286 -30.71 3.29 -11.65
C LEU A 286 -30.44 3.43 -10.15
N ILE A 287 -29.52 4.30 -9.75
CA ILE A 287 -29.19 4.50 -8.35
C ILE A 287 -30.35 5.10 -7.55
N VAL A 288 -31.10 6.04 -8.13
CA VAL A 288 -32.31 6.57 -7.49
C VAL A 288 -33.34 5.48 -7.22
N ILE A 289 -33.60 4.59 -8.19
CA ILE A 289 -34.52 3.46 -8.00
C ILE A 289 -34.04 2.51 -6.89
N LEU A 290 -32.74 2.18 -6.90
CA LEU A 290 -32.14 1.30 -5.89
C LEU A 290 -32.19 1.91 -4.49
N ASP A 291 -31.95 3.22 -4.35
CA ASP A 291 -32.03 3.94 -3.10
C ASP A 291 -33.47 3.92 -2.52
N GLU A 292 -34.47 4.17 -3.36
CA GLU A 292 -35.85 4.06 -2.96
C GLU A 292 -36.19 2.66 -2.40
N ILE A 293 -35.69 1.62 -3.05
CA ILE A 293 -35.97 0.24 -2.62
C ILE A 293 -35.18 -0.08 -1.34
N PHE A 294 -33.89 0.22 -1.29
CA PHE A 294 -33.06 -0.11 -0.14
C PHE A 294 -33.44 0.66 1.12
N SER A 295 -33.99 1.87 0.99
CA SER A 295 -34.48 2.65 2.13
C SER A 295 -35.69 2.02 2.86
N GLN A 296 -36.34 1.00 2.28
CA GLN A 296 -37.55 0.38 2.84
C GLN A 296 -37.29 -0.59 3.99
N LYS A 297 -36.08 -1.08 4.16
CA LYS A 297 -35.70 -2.05 5.21
C LYS A 297 -34.39 -1.66 5.87
N ASN A 298 -34.14 -2.22 7.04
CA ASN A 298 -32.87 -2.09 7.73
C ASN A 298 -31.74 -2.77 6.93
N ALA A 299 -30.51 -2.23 7.02
CA ALA A 299 -29.34 -2.78 6.36
C ALA A 299 -29.10 -4.24 6.68
N ALA A 300 -29.29 -4.65 7.93
CA ALA A 300 -29.15 -6.05 8.36
C ALA A 300 -30.09 -7.00 7.60
N ILE A 301 -31.35 -6.60 7.36
CA ILE A 301 -32.30 -7.40 6.60
C ILE A 301 -31.84 -7.53 5.15
N TRP A 302 -31.42 -6.42 4.54
CA TRP A 302 -30.89 -6.47 3.18
C TRP A 302 -29.67 -7.36 3.04
N LEU A 303 -28.74 -7.29 3.99
CA LEU A 303 -27.52 -8.11 3.98
C LEU A 303 -27.83 -9.62 4.06
N GLU A 304 -28.82 -10.05 4.86
CA GLU A 304 -29.25 -11.45 4.87
C GLU A 304 -29.86 -11.88 3.54
N LEU A 305 -30.78 -11.09 2.96
CA LEU A 305 -31.39 -11.37 1.67
C LEU A 305 -30.36 -11.45 0.54
N LEU A 306 -29.40 -10.50 0.49
CA LEU A 306 -28.32 -10.46 -0.50
C LEU A 306 -27.39 -11.66 -0.36
N LYS A 307 -27.08 -12.08 0.88
CA LYS A 307 -26.27 -13.25 1.19
C LYS A 307 -26.91 -14.54 0.72
N GLU A 308 -28.24 -14.74 0.98
CA GLU A 308 -29.00 -15.88 0.49
C GLU A 308 -28.92 -16.01 -1.04
N GLN A 309 -29.00 -14.90 -1.76
CA GLN A 309 -28.87 -14.85 -3.21
C GLN A 309 -27.43 -14.85 -3.72
N LYS A 310 -26.44 -14.95 -2.81
CA LYS A 310 -24.99 -14.92 -3.12
C LYS A 310 -24.59 -13.68 -3.94
N ILE A 311 -25.14 -12.55 -3.58
CA ILE A 311 -24.79 -11.23 -4.13
C ILE A 311 -23.70 -10.63 -3.25
N PRO A 312 -22.56 -10.17 -3.82
CA PRO A 312 -21.50 -9.53 -3.03
C PRO A 312 -22.02 -8.29 -2.30
N SER A 313 -21.97 -8.33 -0.98
CA SER A 313 -22.43 -7.25 -0.09
C SER A 313 -21.76 -7.36 1.26
N GLY A 314 -21.76 -6.29 2.03
CA GLY A 314 -21.19 -6.28 3.37
C GLY A 314 -21.57 -5.04 4.18
N PRO A 315 -21.52 -5.12 5.53
CA PRO A 315 -21.72 -3.99 6.41
C PRO A 315 -20.51 -3.05 6.37
N ILE A 316 -20.72 -1.82 6.86
CA ILE A 316 -19.62 -0.89 7.17
C ILE A 316 -19.32 -1.03 8.66
N ASN A 317 -18.20 -1.66 8.99
CA ASN A 317 -17.78 -1.85 10.38
C ASN A 317 -16.91 -0.68 10.86
N SER A 318 -16.98 -0.38 12.17
CA SER A 318 -16.13 0.59 12.87
C SER A 318 -14.83 -0.05 13.35
#